data_7afc8ed39f9ee05ca60fa5f66fec3be0
#
_entry.id   7afc8ed39f9ee05ca60fa5f66fec3be0
#
_cell.length_a   1.000
_cell.length_b   1.000
_cell.length_c   1.000
_cell.angle_alpha   90.00
_cell.angle_beta   90.00
_cell.angle_gamma   90.00
#
_symmetry.space_group_name_H-M   'P 1'
#
loop_
_entity.id
_entity.type
_entity.pdbx_description
1 polymer ?
#
loop_
_entity_poly.entity_id
_entity_poly.type
_entity_poly.pdbx_seq_one_letter_code
_entity_poly.pdbx_strand_id
1 'polypeptide(L)'
;MHHKLLLGSSALVSAGVLLASATPASAQMEVRLTGYTEFGVAYSEEENQQFDNVGDRGYGAFMDTEVHVLADAVSDSGVEYGGKVEFEVFSGSGASDTTADEAVVFMSGGFGRLELGREDGAEDVMFVGGEDVAAGTGGIDGDTTVIPFQVRDTSDAAKITYFTPRIAGFQLGASWTPDTGDDFGVDDGDDFENTIGFGANWTGNFTGLEFTLAAVGHYGKAETGPDDIQDWEVGFNTEVAGFAVGAAYGQATDFAEAQFANAGLGYGFGPVNTSIGWVWYDPDDPVVGGDSNLFVVSADVGVLPGVVLKGDVAYNTDDTQSFGGDLITEGTAGVVTLQLNY
;
A
#
# COMPACT_ATOMS: atom_id res chain seq x y z
N MET A 1 0.56 6.95 11.39
CA MET A 1 -0.50 7.83 10.99
C MET A 1 -0.47 7.81 9.49
N HIS A 2 -1.01 6.76 8.87
CA HIS A 2 -1.33 6.91 7.47
C HIS A 2 -2.37 8.00 7.39
N HIS A 3 -1.93 9.22 7.37
CA HIS A 3 -2.54 10.16 6.50
C HIS A 3 -1.96 9.86 5.12
N LYS A 4 -2.41 8.76 4.51
CA LYS A 4 -2.84 8.99 3.14
C LYS A 4 -3.64 10.26 3.32
N LEU A 5 -3.10 11.35 2.86
CA LEU A 5 -3.86 12.57 2.68
C LEU A 5 -4.96 12.21 1.70
N LEU A 6 -5.94 11.48 2.20
CA LEU A 6 -7.29 11.51 1.71
C LEU A 6 -7.77 12.94 1.97
N LEU A 7 -7.24 13.87 1.21
CA LEU A 7 -7.83 15.16 0.94
C LEU A 7 -9.09 14.96 0.07
N GLY A 8 -9.74 13.84 0.25
CA GLY A 8 -11.13 13.65 -0.07
C GLY A 8 -11.90 13.72 1.22
N SER A 9 -12.49 14.86 1.53
CA SER A 9 -13.50 14.97 2.59
C SER A 9 -14.71 14.12 2.20
N SER A 10 -14.57 12.79 2.33
CA SER A 10 -15.73 11.89 2.29
C SER A 10 -16.49 12.13 3.58
N ALA A 11 -17.55 12.89 3.52
CA ALA A 11 -18.53 12.91 4.58
C ALA A 11 -19.10 11.49 4.69
N LEU A 12 -18.60 10.72 5.66
CA LEU A 12 -19.10 9.42 6.04
C LEU A 12 -20.60 9.52 6.33
N VAL A 13 -21.41 9.04 5.43
CA VAL A 13 -22.82 8.75 5.71
C VAL A 13 -22.87 7.40 6.42
N SER A 14 -22.72 7.43 7.75
CA SER A 14 -22.91 6.25 8.58
C SER A 14 -24.39 5.87 8.60
N ALA A 15 -24.77 4.86 7.86
CA ALA A 15 -26.07 4.21 8.01
C ALA A 15 -26.03 3.29 9.25
N GLY A 16 -26.17 3.86 10.44
CA GLY A 16 -26.25 3.10 11.68
C GLY A 16 -27.55 2.28 11.75
N VAL A 17 -27.45 0.97 11.74
CA VAL A 17 -28.55 0.08 12.12
C VAL A 17 -28.58 0.00 13.65
N LEU A 18 -29.42 0.79 14.29
CA LEU A 18 -29.66 0.73 15.74
C LEU A 18 -30.46 -0.53 16.10
N LEU A 19 -29.79 -1.56 16.57
CA LEU A 19 -30.42 -2.64 17.34
C LEU A 19 -30.34 -2.29 18.82
N ALA A 20 -31.36 -1.62 19.32
CA ALA A 20 -31.49 -1.32 20.75
C ALA A 20 -31.94 -2.55 21.53
N SER A 21 -31.00 -3.16 22.28
CA SER A 21 -31.33 -4.03 23.41
C SER A 21 -30.64 -3.47 24.65
N ALA A 22 -31.43 -3.05 25.63
CA ALA A 22 -30.97 -2.50 26.88
C ALA A 22 -30.38 -3.62 27.76
N THR A 23 -29.05 -3.67 27.83
CA THR A 23 -28.29 -4.41 28.84
C THR A 23 -27.20 -3.50 29.43
N PRO A 24 -26.75 -3.75 30.68
CA PRO A 24 -25.89 -2.80 31.40
C PRO A 24 -24.55 -2.62 30.67
N ALA A 25 -24.14 -1.36 30.56
CA ALA A 25 -22.86 -0.82 30.12
C ALA A 25 -21.81 -1.86 29.62
N SER A 26 -22.12 -2.56 28.55
CA SER A 26 -21.13 -3.19 27.70
C SER A 26 -20.82 -2.20 26.57
N ALA A 27 -19.55 -1.98 26.26
CA ALA A 27 -19.17 -1.21 25.09
C ALA A 27 -20.00 -1.68 23.89
N GLN A 28 -20.81 -0.79 23.33
CA GLN A 28 -21.63 -1.15 22.17
C GLN A 28 -20.67 -1.21 20.97
N MET A 29 -20.57 -2.38 20.37
CA MET A 29 -19.80 -2.55 19.14
C MET A 29 -20.49 -1.80 18.01
N GLU A 30 -19.77 -0.91 17.35
CA GLU A 30 -20.20 -0.25 16.11
C GLU A 30 -19.77 -1.12 14.93
N VAL A 31 -20.67 -1.31 13.98
CA VAL A 31 -20.37 -2.01 12.73
C VAL A 31 -20.55 -1.03 11.58
N ARG A 32 -19.51 -0.89 10.77
CA ARG A 32 -19.47 -0.02 9.60
C ARG A 32 -19.22 -0.85 8.35
N LEU A 33 -19.89 -0.48 7.28
CA LEU A 33 -19.65 -0.97 5.93
C LEU A 33 -19.09 0.19 5.13
N THR A 34 -17.92 -0.03 4.51
CA THR A 34 -17.26 0.93 3.63
C THR A 34 -16.70 0.19 2.43
N GLY A 35 -16.11 0.89 1.48
CA GLY A 35 -15.46 0.28 0.35
C GLY A 35 -15.42 1.21 -0.85
N TYR A 36 -15.05 0.66 -1.98
CA TYR A 36 -15.07 1.38 -3.23
C TYR A 36 -15.44 0.48 -4.40
N THR A 37 -15.83 1.11 -5.48
CA THR A 37 -15.95 0.50 -6.80
C THR A 37 -15.31 1.43 -7.80
N GLU A 38 -14.36 0.91 -8.54
CA GLU A 38 -13.62 1.63 -9.56
C GLU A 38 -13.81 0.99 -10.94
N PHE A 39 -14.01 1.82 -11.96
CA PHE A 39 -13.97 1.42 -13.36
C PHE A 39 -12.86 2.18 -14.06
N GLY A 40 -11.93 1.45 -14.69
CA GLY A 40 -10.78 2.00 -15.37
C GLY A 40 -10.70 1.63 -16.85
N VAL A 41 -9.98 2.48 -17.59
CA VAL A 41 -9.52 2.22 -18.95
C VAL A 41 -8.03 2.47 -18.98
N ALA A 42 -7.27 1.47 -19.42
CA ALA A 42 -5.82 1.52 -19.50
C ALA A 42 -5.33 1.43 -20.93
N TYR A 43 -4.15 1.97 -21.15
CA TYR A 43 -3.40 1.92 -22.40
C TYR A 43 -1.93 1.59 -22.11
N SER A 44 -1.33 0.72 -22.92
CA SER A 44 0.12 0.47 -22.92
C SER A 44 0.63 0.37 -24.36
N GLU A 45 1.83 0.90 -24.61
CA GLU A 45 2.47 0.90 -25.94
C GLU A 45 2.94 -0.48 -26.36
N GLU A 46 3.22 -1.39 -25.42
CA GLU A 46 3.70 -2.73 -25.70
C GLU A 46 2.84 -3.81 -25.05
N GLU A 47 3.11 -5.09 -25.37
CA GLU A 47 2.56 -6.30 -24.72
C GLU A 47 2.99 -6.35 -23.23
N ASN A 48 2.91 -5.23 -22.55
CA ASN A 48 3.30 -5.08 -21.20
C ASN A 48 2.22 -5.67 -20.31
N GLN A 49 2.55 -6.70 -19.55
CA GLN A 49 1.62 -7.47 -18.74
C GLN A 49 1.05 -6.70 -17.54
N GLN A 50 1.48 -5.47 -17.33
CA GLN A 50 1.00 -4.58 -16.27
C GLN A 50 -0.53 -4.44 -16.24
N PHE A 51 -1.15 -4.51 -17.38
CA PHE A 51 -2.59 -4.64 -17.48
C PHE A 51 -2.89 -5.98 -18.16
N ASP A 52 -3.12 -7.02 -17.41
CA ASP A 52 -3.59 -8.35 -17.92
C ASP A 52 -4.74 -8.23 -18.91
N ASN A 53 -5.38 -7.08 -18.93
CA ASN A 53 -6.55 -6.72 -19.73
C ASN A 53 -6.26 -6.05 -21.04
N VAL A 54 -5.06 -5.52 -21.23
CA VAL A 54 -4.72 -4.78 -22.44
C VAL A 54 -4.41 -5.74 -23.57
N GLY A 55 -3.72 -6.86 -23.29
CA GLY A 55 -3.37 -7.89 -24.27
C GLY A 55 -2.79 -7.31 -25.55
N ASP A 56 -2.87 -8.05 -26.66
CA ASP A 56 -2.37 -7.64 -27.99
C ASP A 56 -2.98 -6.35 -28.55
N ARG A 57 -3.92 -5.71 -27.85
CA ARG A 57 -4.63 -4.52 -28.34
C ARG A 57 -4.02 -3.21 -27.89
N GLY A 58 -3.13 -3.21 -26.90
CA GLY A 58 -2.57 -2.01 -26.31
C GLY A 58 -3.56 -1.15 -25.51
N TYR A 59 -4.81 -1.59 -25.29
CA TYR A 59 -5.79 -0.93 -24.43
C TYR A 59 -6.82 -1.91 -23.88
N GLY A 60 -7.32 -1.65 -22.69
CA GLY A 60 -8.33 -2.48 -22.04
C GLY A 60 -9.18 -1.69 -21.04
N ALA A 61 -10.17 -2.36 -20.50
CA ALA A 61 -10.97 -1.83 -19.40
C ALA A 61 -10.98 -2.85 -18.26
N PHE A 62 -11.01 -2.35 -17.03
CA PHE A 62 -11.03 -3.16 -15.82
C PHE A 62 -12.01 -2.61 -14.79
N MET A 63 -12.32 -3.42 -13.82
CA MET A 63 -13.04 -3.03 -12.62
C MET A 63 -12.26 -3.49 -11.42
N ASP A 64 -12.33 -2.70 -10.38
CA ASP A 64 -11.86 -3.03 -9.07
C ASP A 64 -12.93 -2.69 -8.04
N THR A 65 -13.19 -3.59 -7.09
CA THR A 65 -14.25 -3.41 -6.11
C THR A 65 -13.92 -4.11 -4.82
N GLU A 66 -13.85 -3.35 -3.75
CA GLU A 66 -13.66 -3.86 -2.40
C GLU A 66 -14.81 -3.46 -1.47
N VAL A 67 -15.12 -4.36 -0.56
CA VAL A 67 -16.12 -4.16 0.50
C VAL A 67 -15.48 -4.47 1.85
N HIS A 68 -15.45 -3.46 2.72
CA HIS A 68 -14.84 -3.56 4.03
C HIS A 68 -15.93 -3.59 5.11
N VAL A 69 -15.85 -4.58 6.00
CA VAL A 69 -16.67 -4.68 7.20
C VAL A 69 -15.80 -4.44 8.42
N LEU A 70 -16.04 -3.33 9.11
CA LEU A 70 -15.34 -2.95 10.32
C LEU A 70 -16.28 -3.10 11.52
N ALA A 71 -15.79 -3.68 12.62
CA ALA A 71 -16.52 -3.78 13.87
C ALA A 71 -15.59 -3.40 15.02
N ASP A 72 -15.91 -2.32 15.75
CA ASP A 72 -15.08 -1.84 16.84
C ASP A 72 -15.87 -1.35 18.03
N ALA A 73 -15.23 -1.33 19.19
CA ALA A 73 -15.77 -0.84 20.43
C ALA A 73 -14.66 -0.29 21.34
N VAL A 74 -15.03 0.59 22.24
CA VAL A 74 -14.14 1.11 23.30
C VAL A 74 -14.62 0.63 24.65
N SER A 75 -13.75 -0.04 25.41
CA SER A 75 -14.04 -0.48 26.77
C SER A 75 -14.10 0.69 27.76
N ASP A 76 -14.69 0.46 28.95
CA ASP A 76 -14.70 1.47 30.02
C ASP A 76 -13.30 1.91 30.49
N SER A 77 -12.29 1.08 30.25
CA SER A 77 -10.88 1.39 30.55
C SER A 77 -10.18 2.18 29.45
N GLY A 78 -10.87 2.52 28.35
CA GLY A 78 -10.32 3.24 27.20
C GLY A 78 -9.51 2.37 26.24
N VAL A 79 -9.63 1.04 26.33
CA VAL A 79 -9.06 0.13 25.34
C VAL A 79 -10.04 0.02 24.18
N GLU A 80 -9.58 0.39 22.99
CA GLU A 80 -10.27 0.14 21.72
C GLU A 80 -9.95 -1.28 21.25
N TYR A 81 -10.92 -2.00 20.71
CA TYR A 81 -10.74 -3.34 20.16
C TYR A 81 -11.78 -3.60 19.08
N GLY A 82 -11.43 -4.45 18.13
CA GLY A 82 -12.33 -4.73 17.01
C GLY A 82 -11.73 -5.69 16.00
N GLY A 83 -12.29 -5.66 14.82
CA GLY A 83 -11.81 -6.40 13.66
C GLY A 83 -12.24 -5.74 12.35
N LYS A 84 -11.51 -6.06 11.31
CA LYS A 84 -11.74 -5.67 9.92
C LYS A 84 -11.75 -6.93 9.07
N VAL A 85 -12.64 -6.99 8.09
CA VAL A 85 -12.59 -7.97 6.99
C VAL A 85 -12.79 -7.20 5.71
N GLU A 86 -11.88 -7.38 4.78
CA GLU A 86 -11.94 -6.83 3.43
C GLU A 86 -12.25 -7.95 2.44
N PHE A 87 -13.15 -7.67 1.53
CA PHE A 87 -13.53 -8.58 0.46
C PHE A 87 -13.21 -7.91 -0.86
N GLU A 88 -12.27 -8.49 -1.57
CA GLU A 88 -12.09 -8.19 -2.97
C GLU A 88 -13.18 -8.89 -3.78
N VAL A 89 -14.02 -8.12 -4.47
CA VAL A 89 -15.14 -8.63 -5.26
C VAL A 89 -14.77 -8.75 -6.73
N PHE A 90 -13.97 -7.80 -7.20
CA PHE A 90 -13.38 -7.78 -8.53
C PHE A 90 -12.00 -7.17 -8.42
N SER A 91 -11.00 -7.82 -9.03
CA SER A 91 -9.67 -7.29 -9.27
C SER A 91 -9.32 -7.46 -10.74
N GLY A 92 -9.07 -6.35 -11.41
CA GLY A 92 -8.60 -6.34 -12.79
C GLY A 92 -9.60 -6.87 -13.81
N SER A 93 -9.23 -7.89 -14.58
CA SER A 93 -9.83 -8.24 -15.88
C SER A 93 -10.92 -9.28 -15.91
N GLY A 94 -11.29 -9.89 -14.82
CA GLY A 94 -12.46 -10.67 -14.94
C GLY A 94 -12.57 -12.05 -14.31
N ALA A 95 -11.78 -12.41 -13.33
CA ALA A 95 -12.11 -13.53 -12.47
C ALA A 95 -12.86 -13.00 -11.25
N SER A 96 -14.10 -13.40 -11.08
CA SER A 96 -14.89 -13.05 -9.90
C SER A 96 -14.73 -14.16 -8.86
N ASP A 97 -13.60 -14.26 -8.24
CA ASP A 97 -13.47 -15.05 -7.02
C ASP A 97 -13.50 -14.05 -5.86
N THR A 98 -14.64 -13.93 -5.20
CA THR A 98 -14.75 -13.15 -3.98
C THR A 98 -13.90 -13.81 -2.91
N THR A 99 -12.74 -13.27 -2.64
CA THR A 99 -11.83 -13.70 -1.59
C THR A 99 -11.88 -12.72 -0.43
N ALA A 100 -11.63 -13.22 0.79
CA ALA A 100 -11.28 -12.32 1.88
C ALA A 100 -9.81 -11.94 1.66
N ASP A 101 -9.58 -10.71 1.29
CA ASP A 101 -8.25 -10.15 1.09
C ASP A 101 -7.58 -10.00 2.45
N GLU A 102 -8.14 -9.17 3.30
CA GLU A 102 -7.66 -8.96 4.66
C GLU A 102 -8.67 -9.41 5.71
N ALA A 103 -8.17 -9.90 6.84
CA ALA A 103 -8.98 -10.24 8.00
C ALA A 103 -8.15 -10.12 9.28
N VAL A 104 -8.42 -9.09 10.09
CA VAL A 104 -7.63 -8.78 11.29
C VAL A 104 -8.52 -8.52 12.48
N VAL A 105 -8.03 -8.92 13.67
CA VAL A 105 -8.53 -8.45 14.97
C VAL A 105 -7.48 -7.59 15.64
N PHE A 106 -7.89 -6.54 16.34
CA PHE A 106 -6.96 -5.61 16.96
C PHE A 106 -7.37 -5.19 18.37
N MET A 107 -6.37 -4.75 19.11
CA MET A 107 -6.53 -4.03 20.38
C MET A 107 -5.58 -2.84 20.41
N SER A 108 -6.06 -1.65 20.81
CA SER A 108 -5.24 -0.47 20.95
C SER A 108 -5.53 0.32 22.23
N GLY A 109 -4.55 1.07 22.72
CA GLY A 109 -4.68 1.86 23.94
C GLY A 109 -3.36 2.53 24.32
N GLY A 110 -3.23 2.89 25.59
CA GLY A 110 -2.00 3.50 26.12
C GLY A 110 -0.76 2.60 26.02
N PHE A 111 -0.94 1.32 25.77
CA PHE A 111 0.13 0.34 25.56
C PHE A 111 0.58 0.24 24.09
N GLY A 112 -0.09 0.89 23.15
CA GLY A 112 0.12 0.75 21.72
C GLY A 112 -1.00 0.01 21.03
N ARG A 113 -0.70 -0.64 19.89
CA ARG A 113 -1.66 -1.39 19.08
C ARG A 113 -1.11 -2.78 18.77
N LEU A 114 -1.92 -3.79 18.99
CA LEU A 114 -1.67 -5.19 18.64
C LEU A 114 -2.68 -5.61 17.58
N GLU A 115 -2.21 -6.22 16.52
CA GLU A 115 -3.00 -6.77 15.41
C GLU A 115 -2.68 -8.25 15.23
N LEU A 116 -3.70 -9.04 14.91
CA LEU A 116 -3.60 -10.49 14.74
C LEU A 116 -4.46 -10.87 13.54
N GLY A 117 -3.85 -11.35 12.47
CA GLY A 117 -4.60 -11.75 11.28
C GLY A 117 -3.82 -11.56 9.99
N ARG A 118 -4.56 -11.43 8.91
CA ARG A 118 -4.08 -11.11 7.56
C ARG A 118 -4.21 -9.60 7.38
N GLU A 119 -3.09 -8.93 7.30
CA GLU A 119 -2.96 -7.48 7.21
C GLU A 119 -1.51 -7.13 6.87
N ASP A 120 -1.24 -5.95 6.44
CA ASP A 120 0.11 -5.46 6.16
C ASP A 120 1.08 -5.57 7.33
N GLY A 121 2.35 -5.77 7.04
CA GLY A 121 3.41 -5.82 8.05
C GLY A 121 3.82 -4.44 8.57
N ALA A 122 4.59 -4.44 9.66
CA ALA A 122 5.09 -3.18 10.23
C ALA A 122 6.05 -2.44 9.27
N GLU A 123 6.73 -3.16 8.40
CA GLU A 123 7.61 -2.64 7.36
C GLU A 123 6.85 -1.83 6.32
N ASP A 124 5.68 -2.28 5.91
CA ASP A 124 4.83 -1.56 4.98
C ASP A 124 4.10 -0.40 5.65
N VAL A 125 3.37 -0.67 6.74
CA VAL A 125 2.58 0.35 7.47
C VAL A 125 3.41 1.55 7.94
N MET A 126 4.69 1.37 8.19
CA MET A 126 5.57 2.43 8.72
C MET A 126 6.49 3.06 7.69
N PHE A 127 6.50 2.57 6.47
CA PHE A 127 7.24 3.14 5.36
C PHE A 127 6.77 4.57 5.04
N VAL A 128 7.65 5.41 4.51
CA VAL A 128 7.33 6.73 3.92
C VAL A 128 8.28 7.04 2.78
N GLY A 129 7.75 7.54 1.68
CA GLY A 129 8.55 7.87 0.50
C GLY A 129 7.80 8.71 -0.53
N GLY A 130 8.14 8.50 -1.79
CA GLY A 130 7.56 9.22 -2.91
C GLY A 130 6.10 8.89 -3.18
N GLU A 131 5.64 7.70 -2.80
CA GLU A 131 4.24 7.25 -2.94
C GLU A 131 3.29 8.03 -2.03
N ASP A 132 3.72 8.43 -0.83
CA ASP A 132 2.90 9.19 0.12
C ASP A 132 2.40 10.54 -0.41
N VAL A 133 3.04 11.05 -1.46
CA VAL A 133 2.72 12.35 -2.04
C VAL A 133 2.05 12.25 -3.41
N ALA A 134 1.70 11.04 -3.80
CA ALA A 134 1.08 10.74 -5.08
C ALA A 134 -0.38 11.21 -5.17
N ALA A 135 -0.78 11.54 -6.39
CA ALA A 135 -2.15 11.75 -6.82
C ALA A 135 -2.56 10.65 -7.81
N GLY A 136 -3.71 10.77 -8.44
CA GLY A 136 -4.15 9.82 -9.45
C GLY A 136 -4.56 8.48 -8.85
N THR A 137 -4.14 7.36 -9.46
CA THR A 137 -4.41 6.02 -8.96
C THR A 137 -3.44 5.59 -7.85
N GLY A 138 -2.34 6.34 -7.65
CA GLY A 138 -1.33 6.08 -6.63
C GLY A 138 0.07 6.58 -7.04
N GLY A 139 0.22 7.11 -8.24
CA GLY A 139 1.50 7.58 -8.76
C GLY A 139 2.50 6.45 -8.94
N ILE A 140 3.61 6.46 -8.19
CA ILE A 140 4.62 5.39 -8.25
C ILE A 140 4.18 4.09 -7.58
N ASP A 141 3.08 4.11 -6.85
CA ASP A 141 2.38 2.95 -6.27
C ASP A 141 1.01 2.73 -6.94
N GLY A 142 0.83 3.25 -8.13
CA GLY A 142 -0.45 3.19 -8.84
C GLY A 142 -0.48 2.14 -9.94
N ASP A 143 -1.61 2.06 -10.62
CA ASP A 143 -1.91 1.09 -11.69
C ASP A 143 -0.90 1.10 -12.86
N THR A 144 -0.06 2.12 -12.98
CA THR A 144 0.97 2.23 -14.04
C THR A 144 2.36 1.82 -13.59
N THR A 145 2.53 1.35 -12.36
CA THR A 145 3.84 0.99 -11.81
C THR A 145 4.20 -0.45 -12.14
N VAL A 146 5.42 -0.64 -12.65
CA VAL A 146 5.94 -1.93 -13.12
C VAL A 146 7.26 -2.34 -12.48
N ILE A 147 7.90 -1.44 -11.74
CA ILE A 147 9.18 -1.71 -11.08
C ILE A 147 9.05 -1.53 -9.57
N PRO A 148 9.74 -2.36 -8.78
CA PRO A 148 9.73 -2.23 -7.34
C PRO A 148 10.22 -0.84 -6.90
N PHE A 149 9.54 -0.24 -5.94
CA PHE A 149 9.84 1.09 -5.43
C PHE A 149 10.07 1.11 -3.90
N GLN A 150 9.81 0.01 -3.22
CA GLN A 150 9.95 -0.18 -1.77
C GLN A 150 10.48 -1.58 -1.44
N VAL A 151 10.86 -1.82 -0.17
CA VAL A 151 11.13 -3.16 0.32
C VAL A 151 9.90 -4.04 0.19
N ARG A 152 10.12 -5.34 -0.01
CA ARG A 152 9.01 -6.28 0.06
C ARG A 152 8.39 -6.28 1.44
N ASP A 153 7.11 -6.50 1.47
CA ASP A 153 6.34 -6.81 2.66
C ASP A 153 5.91 -8.29 2.66
N THR A 154 5.19 -8.67 3.67
CA THR A 154 4.57 -9.99 3.79
C THR A 154 3.11 -9.97 3.32
N SER A 155 2.68 -8.86 2.63
CA SER A 155 1.33 -8.69 2.15
C SER A 155 0.29 -9.18 3.17
N ASP A 156 -0.78 -9.80 2.74
CA ASP A 156 -1.86 -10.34 3.58
C ASP A 156 -1.57 -11.69 4.24
N ALA A 157 -0.32 -12.10 4.34
CA ALA A 157 0.00 -13.31 5.09
C ALA A 157 -0.39 -13.18 6.57
N ALA A 158 -0.79 -14.29 7.18
CA ALA A 158 -1.21 -14.30 8.57
C ALA A 158 -0.05 -13.95 9.53
N LYS A 159 -0.21 -12.90 10.32
CA LYS A 159 0.86 -12.35 11.18
C LYS A 159 0.38 -11.83 12.53
N ILE A 160 1.35 -11.55 13.37
CA ILE A 160 1.20 -10.80 14.62
C ILE A 160 1.97 -9.49 14.44
N THR A 161 1.27 -8.35 14.53
CA THR A 161 1.89 -7.02 14.40
C THR A 161 1.67 -6.21 15.66
N TYR A 162 2.71 -5.52 16.12
CA TYR A 162 2.63 -4.62 17.25
C TYR A 162 3.28 -3.28 16.95
N PHE A 163 2.55 -2.21 17.29
CA PHE A 163 3.03 -0.84 17.22
C PHE A 163 3.08 -0.23 18.62
N THR A 164 4.19 0.38 18.99
CA THR A 164 4.30 1.13 20.25
C THR A 164 3.41 2.37 20.22
N PRO A 165 3.04 2.91 21.39
CA PRO A 165 2.54 4.29 21.43
C PRO A 165 3.57 5.24 20.83
N ARG A 166 3.10 6.32 20.19
CA ARG A 166 3.99 7.38 19.71
C ARG A 166 4.46 8.24 20.87
N ILE A 167 5.77 8.29 21.10
CA ILE A 167 6.39 9.02 22.20
C ILE A 167 7.37 10.05 21.64
N ALA A 168 7.13 11.33 21.90
CA ALA A 168 7.94 12.45 21.39
C ALA A 168 8.15 12.41 19.85
N GLY A 169 7.12 11.97 19.13
CA GLY A 169 7.15 11.80 17.68
C GLY A 169 7.65 10.44 17.20
N PHE A 170 8.32 9.64 18.01
CA PHE A 170 8.82 8.31 17.65
C PHE A 170 7.75 7.22 17.84
N GLN A 171 7.71 6.30 16.91
CA GLN A 171 6.95 5.05 16.98
C GLN A 171 7.82 3.91 16.43
N LEU A 172 7.69 2.73 17.02
CA LEU A 172 8.30 1.49 16.57
C LEU A 172 7.18 0.50 16.22
N GLY A 173 7.42 -0.32 15.22
CA GLY A 173 6.56 -1.44 14.85
C GLY A 173 7.37 -2.69 14.61
N ALA A 174 6.75 -3.85 14.83
CA ALA A 174 7.30 -5.12 14.44
C ALA A 174 6.18 -6.10 14.12
N SER A 175 6.37 -6.89 13.07
CA SER A 175 5.50 -7.98 12.67
C SER A 175 6.27 -9.30 12.64
N TRP A 176 5.59 -10.39 12.93
CA TRP A 176 6.09 -11.74 12.74
C TRP A 176 5.09 -12.54 11.93
N THR A 177 5.56 -13.04 10.79
CA THR A 177 4.81 -13.86 9.85
C THR A 177 5.45 -15.25 9.87
N PRO A 178 4.74 -16.27 10.37
CA PRO A 178 5.28 -17.63 10.43
C PRO A 178 5.64 -18.18 9.05
N ASP A 179 4.81 -17.85 8.08
CA ASP A 179 4.85 -18.34 6.71
C ASP A 179 4.22 -17.28 5.81
N THR A 180 4.83 -16.95 4.69
CA THR A 180 4.34 -15.92 3.76
C THR A 180 3.38 -16.46 2.72
N GLY A 181 3.21 -17.78 2.63
CA GLY A 181 2.22 -18.43 1.78
C GLY A 181 0.77 -18.15 2.19
N ASP A 182 -0.14 -18.33 1.26
CA ASP A 182 -1.56 -18.02 1.46
C ASP A 182 -2.29 -18.93 2.45
N ASP A 183 -1.74 -20.09 2.78
CA ASP A 183 -2.36 -21.09 3.64
C ASP A 183 -1.87 -20.95 5.10
N PHE A 184 -2.78 -20.68 6.02
CA PHE A 184 -2.54 -20.58 7.47
C PHE A 184 -1.62 -21.70 8.00
N GLY A 185 -0.28 -21.47 7.96
CA GLY A 185 0.71 -22.33 8.57
C GLY A 185 0.83 -23.74 7.95
N VAL A 186 0.52 -23.88 6.69
CA VAL A 186 0.87 -25.04 5.90
C VAL A 186 2.18 -24.72 5.17
N ASP A 187 3.27 -25.30 5.64
CA ASP A 187 4.56 -25.30 4.96
C ASP A 187 4.39 -25.96 3.58
N ASP A 188 4.29 -25.18 2.53
CA ASP A 188 4.15 -25.62 1.15
C ASP A 188 5.49 -25.67 0.41
N GLY A 189 6.54 -25.13 1.02
CA GLY A 189 7.92 -25.26 0.57
C GLY A 189 8.36 -24.31 -0.53
N ASP A 190 7.58 -23.30 -0.85
CA ASP A 190 7.87 -22.40 -1.97
C ASP A 190 8.14 -20.94 -1.58
N ASP A 191 7.90 -20.55 -0.30
CA ASP A 191 7.92 -19.17 0.18
C ASP A 191 9.00 -18.91 1.24
N PHE A 192 8.73 -17.97 2.14
CA PHE A 192 9.61 -17.60 3.26
C PHE A 192 8.96 -17.94 4.59
N GLU A 193 9.74 -18.52 5.48
CA GLU A 193 9.33 -18.84 6.84
C GLU A 193 9.94 -17.91 7.89
N ASN A 194 9.22 -17.75 9.01
CA ASN A 194 9.67 -16.99 10.19
C ASN A 194 10.14 -15.57 9.87
N THR A 195 9.35 -14.89 9.05
CA THR A 195 9.66 -13.57 8.59
C THR A 195 9.38 -12.53 9.69
N ILE A 196 10.28 -11.56 9.80
CA ILE A 196 10.17 -10.45 10.74
C ILE A 196 10.25 -9.15 9.96
N GLY A 197 9.14 -8.40 9.96
CA GLY A 197 9.09 -7.03 9.51
C GLY A 197 9.31 -6.07 10.68
N PHE A 198 9.96 -4.96 10.46
CA PHE A 198 10.13 -3.92 11.48
C PHE A 198 10.13 -2.54 10.87
N GLY A 199 9.65 -1.58 11.66
CA GLY A 199 9.63 -0.19 11.30
C GLY A 199 9.91 0.72 12.48
N ALA A 200 10.54 1.86 12.17
CA ALA A 200 10.72 2.96 13.09
C ALA A 200 10.43 4.26 12.35
N ASN A 201 9.51 5.07 12.84
CA ASN A 201 9.29 6.38 12.26
C ASN A 201 9.27 7.49 13.31
N TRP A 202 9.57 8.69 12.87
CA TRP A 202 9.50 9.90 13.65
C TRP A 202 8.73 10.97 12.89
N THR A 203 7.70 11.52 13.50
CA THR A 203 6.95 12.66 12.98
C THR A 203 7.16 13.85 13.91
N GLY A 204 7.54 14.98 13.37
CA GLY A 204 7.81 16.18 14.15
C GLY A 204 7.82 17.44 13.31
N ASN A 205 7.89 18.58 14.01
CA ASN A 205 7.95 19.90 13.37
C ASN A 205 9.33 20.53 13.59
N PHE A 206 9.95 20.94 12.50
CA PHE A 206 11.20 21.65 12.52
C PHE A 206 11.07 22.97 11.75
N THR A 207 11.25 24.09 12.42
CA THR A 207 11.15 25.45 11.84
C THR A 207 9.84 25.75 11.10
N GLY A 208 8.74 25.11 11.52
CA GLY A 208 7.42 25.30 10.92
C GLY A 208 7.10 24.31 9.77
N LEU A 209 8.03 23.42 9.41
CA LEU A 209 7.80 22.32 8.48
C LEU A 209 7.55 21.04 9.25
N GLU A 210 6.53 20.31 8.86
CA GLU A 210 6.25 18.97 9.37
C GLU A 210 7.04 17.95 8.56
N PHE A 211 7.75 17.05 9.26
CA PHE A 211 8.52 15.97 8.66
C PHE A 211 8.08 14.65 9.23
N THR A 212 8.02 13.64 8.38
CA THR A 212 8.05 12.24 8.76
C THR A 212 9.32 11.61 8.22
N LEU A 213 10.05 10.92 9.07
CA LEU A 213 11.23 10.12 8.72
C LEU A 213 10.92 8.68 9.08
N ALA A 214 11.27 7.74 8.22
CA ALA A 214 11.11 6.31 8.48
C ALA A 214 12.37 5.53 8.15
N ALA A 215 12.52 4.41 8.84
CA ALA A 215 13.41 3.33 8.50
C ALA A 215 12.66 2.02 8.72
N VAL A 216 12.58 1.20 7.70
CA VAL A 216 11.88 -0.08 7.72
C VAL A 216 12.81 -1.19 7.24
N GLY A 217 12.44 -2.42 7.50
CA GLY A 217 13.21 -3.55 7.02
C GLY A 217 12.46 -4.86 7.25
N HIS A 218 12.94 -5.87 6.56
CA HIS A 218 12.33 -7.16 6.47
C HIS A 218 13.41 -8.24 6.50
N TYR A 219 13.21 -9.28 7.30
CA TYR A 219 14.08 -10.44 7.38
C TYR A 219 13.25 -11.72 7.36
N GLY A 220 13.59 -12.65 6.49
CA GLY A 220 12.92 -13.93 6.40
C GLY A 220 13.84 -15.02 5.90
N LYS A 221 13.50 -16.28 6.14
CA LYS A 221 14.24 -17.42 5.63
C LYS A 221 13.52 -18.00 4.43
N ALA A 222 14.28 -18.24 3.33
CA ALA A 222 13.77 -19.00 2.23
C ALA A 222 13.55 -20.48 2.65
N GLU A 223 12.40 -21.03 2.36
CA GLU A 223 12.13 -22.46 2.55
C GLU A 223 12.88 -23.31 1.54
N THR A 224 13.00 -22.81 0.32
CA THR A 224 13.76 -23.47 -0.75
C THR A 224 14.74 -22.45 -1.36
N GLY A 225 15.99 -22.88 -1.59
CA GLY A 225 17.00 -22.01 -2.16
C GLY A 225 18.03 -21.51 -1.13
N PRO A 226 19.04 -20.76 -1.59
CA PRO A 226 20.12 -20.31 -0.72
C PRO A 226 19.88 -18.94 -0.06
N ASP A 227 18.88 -18.18 -0.48
CA ASP A 227 18.85 -16.74 -0.23
C ASP A 227 17.72 -16.35 0.73
N ASP A 228 18.11 -15.91 1.93
CA ASP A 228 17.21 -15.31 2.93
C ASP A 228 16.90 -13.85 2.53
N ILE A 229 15.68 -13.35 2.87
CA ILE A 229 15.34 -11.93 2.74
C ILE A 229 16.13 -11.12 3.79
N GLN A 230 16.76 -10.04 3.36
CA GLN A 230 17.40 -9.05 4.23
C GLN A 230 17.26 -7.65 3.61
N ASP A 231 16.06 -7.11 3.67
CA ASP A 231 15.73 -5.85 3.02
C ASP A 231 15.69 -4.71 4.03
N TRP A 232 16.03 -3.53 3.59
CA TRP A 232 15.90 -2.33 4.38
C TRP A 232 15.66 -1.09 3.51
N GLU A 233 14.98 -0.11 4.08
CA GLU A 233 14.69 1.15 3.43
C GLU A 233 14.65 2.29 4.42
N VAL A 234 15.03 3.48 3.97
CA VAL A 234 14.91 4.74 4.70
C VAL A 234 14.24 5.78 3.82
N GLY A 235 13.29 6.51 4.38
CA GLY A 235 12.56 7.51 3.63
C GLY A 235 12.12 8.70 4.47
N PHE A 236 11.62 9.70 3.78
CA PHE A 236 11.02 10.87 4.39
C PHE A 236 9.90 11.44 3.55
N ASN A 237 8.98 12.15 4.22
CA ASN A 237 8.07 13.07 3.58
C ASN A 237 7.94 14.39 4.36
N THR A 238 7.53 15.44 3.68
CA THR A 238 7.30 16.76 4.24
C THR A 238 6.37 17.59 3.37
N GLU A 239 5.72 18.57 3.97
CA GLU A 239 4.99 19.59 3.23
C GLU A 239 5.68 20.94 3.34
N VAL A 240 5.88 21.62 2.22
CA VAL A 240 6.49 22.95 2.14
C VAL A 240 5.80 23.83 1.12
N ALA A 241 5.29 24.97 1.54
CA ALA A 241 4.62 25.95 0.67
C ALA A 241 3.46 25.36 -0.18
N GLY A 242 2.76 24.37 0.35
CA GLY A 242 1.66 23.65 -0.33
C GLY A 242 2.10 22.53 -1.27
N PHE A 243 3.40 22.28 -1.37
CA PHE A 243 3.93 21.10 -2.04
C PHE A 243 4.18 20.00 -1.02
N ALA A 244 3.73 18.79 -1.33
CA ALA A 244 4.14 17.57 -0.65
C ALA A 244 5.37 16.99 -1.35
N VAL A 245 6.38 16.58 -0.58
CA VAL A 245 7.64 16.04 -1.09
C VAL A 245 7.95 14.77 -0.32
N GLY A 246 8.23 13.69 -1.02
CA GLY A 246 8.66 12.43 -0.42
C GLY A 246 9.81 11.81 -1.20
N ALA A 247 10.65 11.05 -0.53
CA ALA A 247 11.67 10.24 -1.17
C ALA A 247 12.14 9.12 -0.25
N ALA A 248 12.59 8.02 -0.85
CA ALA A 248 13.18 6.89 -0.14
C ALA A 248 14.31 6.25 -0.93
N TYR A 249 15.11 5.44 -0.21
CA TYR A 249 16.16 4.62 -0.76
C TYR A 249 16.30 3.34 0.06
N GLY A 250 16.46 2.22 -0.62
CA GLY A 250 16.58 0.92 0.01
C GLY A 250 17.39 -0.10 -0.79
N GLN A 251 17.52 -1.26 -0.18
CA GLN A 251 18.14 -2.44 -0.77
C GLN A 251 17.30 -3.67 -0.47
N ALA A 252 17.13 -4.53 -1.46
CA ALA A 252 16.55 -5.84 -1.37
C ALA A 252 17.59 -6.91 -1.69
N THR A 253 17.52 -8.05 -0.99
CA THR A 253 18.48 -9.16 -1.16
C THR A 253 17.81 -10.46 -1.56
N ASP A 254 16.49 -10.46 -1.73
CA ASP A 254 15.73 -11.61 -2.17
C ASP A 254 15.82 -11.78 -3.69
N PHE A 255 15.97 -13.02 -4.17
CA PHE A 255 16.09 -13.46 -5.57
C PHE A 255 17.20 -12.79 -6.40
N ALA A 256 17.45 -11.50 -6.24
CA ALA A 256 18.57 -10.74 -6.79
C ALA A 256 18.87 -9.58 -5.85
N GLU A 257 20.16 -9.37 -5.53
CA GLU A 257 20.55 -8.16 -4.83
C GLU A 257 20.11 -6.96 -5.68
N ALA A 258 19.31 -6.06 -5.11
CA ALA A 258 18.83 -4.90 -5.81
C ALA A 258 18.92 -3.64 -4.94
N GLN A 259 19.08 -2.51 -5.59
CA GLN A 259 18.98 -1.20 -4.99
C GLN A 259 17.81 -0.47 -5.64
N PHE A 260 17.11 0.34 -4.86
CA PHE A 260 16.04 1.15 -5.40
C PHE A 260 15.98 2.51 -4.70
N ALA A 261 15.47 3.49 -5.43
CA ALA A 261 15.19 4.82 -4.90
C ALA A 261 13.90 5.33 -5.51
N ASN A 262 13.13 6.05 -4.72
CA ASN A 262 11.93 6.72 -5.20
C ASN A 262 11.89 8.18 -4.76
N ALA A 263 11.15 9.01 -5.49
CA ALA A 263 10.85 10.39 -5.12
C ALA A 263 9.52 10.84 -5.72
N GLY A 264 8.81 11.68 -4.97
CA GLY A 264 7.55 12.25 -5.38
C GLY A 264 7.43 13.72 -5.03
N LEU A 265 6.69 14.46 -5.85
CA LEU A 265 6.30 15.84 -5.63
C LEU A 265 4.80 15.99 -5.93
N GLY A 266 4.00 16.30 -4.92
CA GLY A 266 2.57 16.52 -5.02
C GLY A 266 2.21 17.98 -4.83
N TYR A 267 1.12 18.42 -5.45
CA TYR A 267 0.51 19.75 -5.25
C TYR A 267 -0.99 19.73 -5.49
N GLY A 268 -1.73 20.29 -4.55
CA GLY A 268 -3.19 20.47 -4.65
C GLY A 268 -3.59 21.90 -5.00
N PHE A 269 -4.48 22.06 -5.99
CA PHE A 269 -5.06 23.35 -6.35
C PHE A 269 -6.58 23.26 -6.49
N GLY A 270 -7.27 23.70 -5.45
CA GLY A 270 -8.73 23.59 -5.37
C GLY A 270 -9.15 22.13 -5.25
N PRO A 271 -10.03 21.60 -6.13
CA PRO A 271 -10.46 20.21 -6.08
C PRO A 271 -9.51 19.22 -6.80
N VAL A 272 -8.43 19.70 -7.40
CA VAL A 272 -7.50 18.91 -8.21
C VAL A 272 -6.22 18.67 -7.43
N ASN A 273 -5.80 17.42 -7.30
CA ASN A 273 -4.46 17.03 -6.86
C ASN A 273 -3.65 16.59 -8.07
N THR A 274 -2.36 16.86 -8.03
CA THR A 274 -1.41 16.42 -9.06
C THR A 274 -0.12 15.98 -8.41
N SER A 275 0.56 15.02 -9.03
CA SER A 275 1.91 14.64 -8.63
C SER A 275 2.78 14.28 -9.82
N ILE A 276 4.07 14.32 -9.57
CA ILE A 276 5.09 13.66 -10.39
C ILE A 276 5.88 12.73 -9.49
N GLY A 277 6.16 11.53 -9.97
CA GLY A 277 6.91 10.51 -9.27
C GLY A 277 8.04 9.96 -10.14
N TRP A 278 9.06 9.47 -9.49
CA TRP A 278 10.19 8.80 -10.10
C TRP A 278 10.62 7.62 -9.25
N VAL A 279 10.91 6.49 -9.91
CA VAL A 279 11.52 5.31 -9.31
C VAL A 279 12.76 4.97 -10.11
N TRP A 280 13.82 4.59 -9.44
CA TRP A 280 15.01 3.96 -9.98
C TRP A 280 15.18 2.60 -9.31
N TYR A 281 15.45 1.57 -10.11
CA TYR A 281 15.66 0.21 -9.66
C TYR A 281 16.88 -0.36 -10.39
N ASP A 282 17.82 -0.92 -9.65
CA ASP A 282 19.08 -1.47 -10.14
C ASP A 282 19.29 -2.87 -9.53
N PRO A 283 18.90 -3.94 -10.26
CA PRO A 283 19.19 -5.30 -9.84
C PRO A 283 20.67 -5.61 -10.08
N ASP A 284 21.39 -6.09 -9.06
CA ASP A 284 22.79 -6.55 -9.19
C ASP A 284 22.85 -7.98 -9.75
N ASP A 285 22.05 -8.28 -10.76
CA ASP A 285 22.02 -9.57 -11.45
C ASP A 285 22.37 -9.40 -12.92
N PRO A 286 23.49 -10.00 -13.39
CA PRO A 286 23.93 -9.89 -14.79
C PRO A 286 22.96 -10.58 -15.78
N VAL A 287 21.97 -11.33 -15.31
CA VAL A 287 20.97 -12.01 -16.14
C VAL A 287 19.71 -11.20 -16.30
N VAL A 288 19.36 -10.40 -15.29
CA VAL A 288 18.11 -9.62 -15.25
C VAL A 288 18.23 -8.29 -16.00
N GLY A 289 19.42 -7.78 -16.24
CA GLY A 289 19.61 -6.56 -17.06
C GLY A 289 20.17 -5.37 -16.28
N GLY A 290 20.09 -4.19 -16.88
CA GLY A 290 20.55 -2.92 -16.31
C GLY A 290 19.56 -2.24 -15.41
N ASP A 291 19.88 -1.02 -14.99
CA ASP A 291 19.00 -0.17 -14.19
C ASP A 291 17.76 0.33 -14.96
N SER A 292 16.64 0.35 -14.29
CA SER A 292 15.36 0.87 -14.81
C SER A 292 14.98 2.18 -14.17
N ASN A 293 14.29 3.03 -14.93
CA ASN A 293 13.68 4.24 -14.38
C ASN A 293 12.22 4.35 -14.81
N LEU A 294 11.34 4.62 -13.85
CA LEU A 294 9.94 4.90 -14.07
C LEU A 294 9.66 6.37 -13.72
N PHE A 295 8.96 7.06 -14.59
CA PHE A 295 8.45 8.41 -14.36
C PHE A 295 6.94 8.38 -14.46
N VAL A 296 6.24 8.91 -13.46
CA VAL A 296 4.78 8.95 -13.43
C VAL A 296 4.31 10.38 -13.25
N VAL A 297 3.29 10.77 -14.01
CA VAL A 297 2.54 12.02 -13.84
C VAL A 297 1.10 11.67 -13.54
N SER A 298 0.59 12.17 -12.44
CA SER A 298 -0.70 11.77 -11.90
C SER A 298 -1.58 12.96 -11.59
N ALA A 299 -2.89 12.76 -11.71
CA ALA A 299 -3.87 13.75 -11.28
C ALA A 299 -5.17 13.07 -10.83
N ASP A 300 -5.82 13.67 -9.84
CA ASP A 300 -7.19 13.32 -9.48
C ASP A 300 -8.06 14.55 -9.24
N VAL A 301 -9.37 14.38 -9.35
CA VAL A 301 -10.35 15.42 -9.05
C VAL A 301 -11.61 14.83 -8.44
N GLY A 302 -12.02 15.36 -7.31
CA GLY A 302 -13.34 15.08 -6.73
C GLY A 302 -14.45 15.67 -7.61
N VAL A 303 -15.26 14.81 -8.24
CA VAL A 303 -16.33 15.21 -9.16
C VAL A 303 -17.65 15.43 -8.42
N LEU A 304 -17.96 14.52 -7.49
CA LEU A 304 -19.11 14.55 -6.59
C LEU A 304 -18.68 14.01 -5.22
N PRO A 305 -19.47 14.22 -4.15
CA PRO A 305 -19.19 13.55 -2.88
C PRO A 305 -19.07 12.03 -3.08
N GLY A 306 -17.91 11.46 -2.70
CA GLY A 306 -17.60 10.04 -2.89
C GLY A 306 -17.19 9.64 -4.31
N VAL A 307 -17.21 10.53 -5.29
CA VAL A 307 -16.81 10.21 -6.69
C VAL A 307 -15.55 10.96 -7.08
N VAL A 308 -14.52 10.22 -7.47
CA VAL A 308 -13.21 10.76 -7.87
C VAL A 308 -12.89 10.26 -9.27
N LEU A 309 -12.47 11.18 -10.13
CA LEU A 309 -11.84 10.86 -11.42
C LEU A 309 -10.33 10.93 -11.23
N LYS A 310 -9.63 9.86 -11.60
CA LYS A 310 -8.19 9.72 -11.43
C LYS A 310 -7.52 9.43 -12.78
N GLY A 311 -6.23 9.67 -12.89
CA GLY A 311 -5.48 9.26 -14.07
C GLY A 311 -3.99 9.41 -13.89
N ASP A 312 -3.25 8.49 -14.50
CA ASP A 312 -1.81 8.44 -14.51
C ASP A 312 -1.28 8.24 -15.93
N VAL A 313 -0.10 8.78 -16.17
CA VAL A 313 0.72 8.48 -17.32
C VAL A 313 2.12 8.18 -16.84
N ALA A 314 2.61 7.00 -17.19
CA ALA A 314 3.93 6.54 -16.83
C ALA A 314 4.80 6.32 -18.07
N TYR A 315 6.11 6.48 -17.89
CA TYR A 315 7.11 6.14 -18.88
C TYR A 315 8.25 5.38 -18.21
N ASN A 316 8.51 4.17 -18.71
CA ASN A 316 9.63 3.33 -18.29
C ASN A 316 10.76 3.40 -19.34
N THR A 317 12.03 3.53 -18.90
CA THR A 317 13.14 3.81 -19.81
C THR A 317 13.90 2.58 -20.30
N ASP A 318 13.78 1.44 -19.62
CA ASP A 318 14.68 0.32 -19.87
C ASP A 318 14.01 -1.05 -19.92
N ASP A 319 14.65 -1.96 -20.64
CA ASP A 319 14.29 -3.38 -20.73
C ASP A 319 14.95 -4.14 -19.56
N THR A 320 14.20 -4.41 -18.52
CA THR A 320 14.62 -5.33 -17.44
C THR A 320 13.65 -6.48 -17.31
N GLN A 321 14.09 -7.59 -16.73
CA GLN A 321 13.17 -8.63 -16.28
C GLN A 321 12.56 -8.21 -14.93
N SER A 322 11.24 -8.23 -14.86
CA SER A 322 10.54 -8.01 -13.59
C SER A 322 10.70 -9.22 -12.66
N PHE A 323 10.39 -9.02 -11.39
CA PHE A 323 10.10 -10.10 -10.47
C PHE A 323 9.00 -11.00 -11.07
N GLY A 324 9.29 -12.28 -11.25
CA GLY A 324 8.36 -13.21 -11.90
C GLY A 324 8.73 -13.63 -13.33
N GLY A 325 9.75 -13.00 -13.94
CA GLY A 325 10.28 -13.43 -15.24
C GLY A 325 9.63 -12.75 -16.45
N ASP A 326 8.76 -11.77 -16.23
CA ASP A 326 8.20 -10.95 -17.29
C ASP A 326 9.16 -9.83 -17.69
N LEU A 327 9.25 -9.53 -18.99
CA LEU A 327 10.06 -8.41 -19.48
C LEU A 327 9.31 -7.10 -19.23
N ILE A 328 9.95 -6.19 -18.49
CA ILE A 328 9.53 -4.79 -18.45
C ILE A 328 10.19 -4.12 -19.64
N THR A 329 9.40 -3.64 -20.57
CA THR A 329 9.92 -3.02 -21.79
C THR A 329 9.89 -1.50 -21.69
N GLU A 330 10.81 -0.82 -22.41
CA GLU A 330 10.73 0.63 -22.59
C GLU A 330 9.39 0.98 -23.20
N GLY A 331 8.64 1.93 -22.60
CA GLY A 331 7.36 2.32 -23.13
C GLY A 331 6.54 3.25 -22.26
N THR A 332 5.40 3.64 -22.79
CA THR A 332 4.42 4.52 -22.13
C THR A 332 3.18 3.73 -21.76
N ALA A 333 2.73 3.88 -20.53
CA ALA A 333 1.43 3.40 -20.08
C ALA A 333 0.57 4.55 -19.57
N GLY A 334 -0.74 4.35 -19.57
CA GLY A 334 -1.65 5.34 -19.02
C GLY A 334 -2.97 4.73 -18.58
N VAL A 335 -3.57 5.31 -17.55
CA VAL A 335 -4.84 4.87 -16.99
C VAL A 335 -5.73 6.06 -16.68
N VAL A 336 -7.02 5.86 -16.82
CA VAL A 336 -8.04 6.80 -16.34
C VAL A 336 -9.13 5.98 -15.66
N THR A 337 -9.46 6.34 -14.42
CA THR A 337 -10.44 5.63 -13.62
C THR A 337 -11.51 6.57 -13.05
N LEU A 338 -12.68 6.01 -12.80
CA LEU A 338 -13.76 6.66 -12.05
C LEU A 338 -14.08 5.78 -10.85
N GLN A 339 -13.78 6.29 -9.66
CA GLN A 339 -13.98 5.59 -8.40
C GLN A 339 -15.15 6.18 -7.63
N LEU A 340 -15.99 5.29 -7.09
CA LEU A 340 -17.05 5.59 -6.14
C LEU A 340 -16.69 4.99 -4.78
N ASN A 341 -16.51 5.84 -3.77
CA ASN A 341 -16.31 5.45 -2.37
C ASN A 341 -17.65 5.49 -1.61
N TYR A 342 -17.92 4.51 -0.75
CA TYR A 342 -19.14 4.40 0.05
C TYR A 342 -18.90 3.88 1.47
#